data_06c26a1a69115fde9c13f6f83f1754be
#
_entry.id   06c26a1a69115fde9c13f6f83f1754be
#
_cell.length_a   1.000
_cell.length_b   1.000
_cell.length_c   1.000
_cell.angle_alpha   90.00
_cell.angle_beta   90.00
_cell.angle_gamma   90.00
#
_symmetry.space_group_name_H-M   'P 1'
#
loop_
_entity.id
_entity.type
_entity.pdbx_description
1 polymer ?
#
loop_
_entity_poly.entity_id
_entity_poly.type
_entity_poly.pdbx_seq_one_letter_code
_entity_poly.pdbx_strand_id
1 'polypeptide(L)'
;MLRYSLLNITLWLFAVMAYGKGSELKVLQMNIWQEGTMVKGGFEAIADEVARLEPDIVLFSEVRNYHGKQFISRILQALEERGKKYYGENSKLDVVILSKYKIEEQAPNCPLEDDAGSVLKARIRINGRDVVVYSAHLDYTHYACYLPRGYSGVTWKKLDAPVLDAVAIEKANNESMRDEAICHVIEDARKEKGNIILLGGDFNEPSHLDWKENTKNLWDHNGTVVRWDCSVLLENAGFKDAYRTKYPNPVTHPGFTFPSDNEGVPVQKLSWAPDADERDRIDFIYFMPDRKLKLKDVSVVGPSKSIVRSERVEESGKDSFITPLGVWPTDHKAVMATFSLK
;
A
#
# COMPACT_ATOMS: atom_id res chain seq x y z
N MET A 1 -10.05 26.83 80.45
CA MET A 1 -10.70 27.27 79.18
C MET A 1 -9.78 26.88 78.03
N LEU A 2 -10.04 25.71 77.41
CA LEU A 2 -9.30 25.25 76.25
C LEU A 2 -9.98 25.80 74.97
N ARG A 3 -9.21 26.50 74.12
CA ARG A 3 -9.65 26.95 72.81
C ARG A 3 -9.21 25.90 71.76
N TYR A 4 -10.16 25.23 71.12
CA TYR A 4 -9.92 24.37 69.98
C TYR A 4 -9.89 25.22 68.70
N SER A 5 -8.74 25.26 68.04
CA SER A 5 -8.59 25.80 66.69
C SER A 5 -9.00 24.72 65.69
N LEU A 6 -10.06 24.94 64.93
CA LEU A 6 -10.44 24.14 63.79
C LEU A 6 -9.56 24.52 62.58
N LEU A 7 -8.72 23.61 62.14
CA LEU A 7 -7.92 23.74 60.93
C LEU A 7 -8.80 23.23 59.76
N ASN A 8 -9.29 24.15 58.92
CA ASN A 8 -9.95 23.81 57.66
C ASN A 8 -8.92 23.41 56.63
N ILE A 9 -8.79 22.12 56.32
CA ILE A 9 -8.00 21.61 55.21
C ILE A 9 -8.91 21.59 53.96
N THR A 10 -8.73 22.57 53.07
CA THR A 10 -9.39 22.60 51.75
C THR A 10 -8.59 21.71 50.84
N LEU A 11 -9.11 20.52 50.54
CA LEU A 11 -8.55 19.58 49.53
C LEU A 11 -8.90 20.12 48.14
N TRP A 12 -7.88 20.63 47.43
CA TRP A 12 -7.99 20.92 45.99
C TRP A 12 -7.80 19.62 45.22
N LEU A 13 -8.88 19.07 44.70
CA LEU A 13 -8.83 18.01 43.69
C LEU A 13 -8.39 18.63 42.36
N PHE A 14 -7.11 18.49 42.01
CA PHE A 14 -6.64 18.67 40.66
C PHE A 14 -7.15 17.50 39.81
N ALA A 15 -8.25 17.71 39.10
CA ALA A 15 -8.62 16.85 38.00
C ALA A 15 -7.57 17.03 36.89
N VAL A 16 -6.56 16.18 36.87
CA VAL A 16 -5.68 16.04 35.72
C VAL A 16 -6.54 15.47 34.61
N MET A 17 -7.01 16.33 33.70
CA MET A 17 -7.54 15.89 32.41
C MET A 17 -6.37 15.20 31.69
N ALA A 18 -6.34 13.88 31.78
CA ALA A 18 -5.52 13.08 30.89
C ALA A 18 -6.06 13.32 29.48
N TYR A 19 -5.46 14.26 28.76
CA TYR A 19 -5.59 14.31 27.30
C TYR A 19 -5.12 12.96 26.79
N GLY A 20 -6.05 12.09 26.46
CA GLY A 20 -5.77 10.76 25.95
C GLY A 20 -4.82 10.93 24.75
N LYS A 21 -3.60 10.45 24.87
CA LYS A 21 -2.71 10.24 23.74
C LYS A 21 -3.51 9.40 22.75
N GLY A 22 -3.82 9.96 21.58
CA GLY A 22 -4.47 9.19 20.53
C GLY A 22 -3.70 7.90 20.30
N SER A 23 -4.42 6.79 20.13
CA SER A 23 -3.78 5.51 19.81
C SER A 23 -3.12 5.59 18.44
N GLU A 24 -2.01 4.90 18.27
CA GLU A 24 -1.42 4.71 16.94
C GLU A 24 -2.23 3.67 16.16
N LEU A 25 -2.29 3.85 14.85
CA LEU A 25 -2.84 2.90 13.89
C LEU A 25 -1.80 2.72 12.79
N LYS A 26 -1.21 1.52 12.73
CA LYS A 26 -0.22 1.15 11.72
C LYS A 26 -0.89 0.31 10.63
N VAL A 27 -0.72 0.71 9.38
CA VAL A 27 -1.24 0.02 8.20
C VAL A 27 -0.07 -0.38 7.33
N LEU A 28 0.01 -1.66 6.99
CA LEU A 28 0.98 -2.22 6.06
C LEU A 28 0.25 -2.67 4.79
N GLN A 29 0.69 -2.19 3.63
CA GLN A 29 0.33 -2.72 2.33
C GLN A 29 1.53 -3.49 1.76
N MET A 30 1.31 -4.67 1.19
CA MET A 30 2.36 -5.51 0.63
C MET A 30 1.83 -6.44 -0.46
N ASN A 31 2.35 -6.32 -1.67
CA ASN A 31 2.24 -7.39 -2.67
C ASN A 31 3.20 -8.51 -2.26
N ILE A 32 2.68 -9.74 -2.14
CA ILE A 32 3.42 -10.88 -1.60
C ILE A 32 3.86 -11.89 -2.66
N TRP A 33 3.90 -11.45 -3.91
CA TRP A 33 4.36 -12.24 -5.06
C TRP A 33 3.94 -13.71 -4.99
N GLN A 34 2.64 -13.92 -5.23
CA GLN A 34 2.04 -15.23 -5.24
C GLN A 34 2.25 -16.03 -3.91
N GLU A 35 1.91 -15.37 -2.79
CA GLU A 35 2.07 -15.94 -1.42
C GLU A 35 3.54 -16.25 -1.05
N GLY A 36 4.51 -15.52 -1.61
CA GLY A 36 5.94 -15.77 -1.40
C GLY A 36 6.46 -17.06 -2.05
N THR A 37 5.67 -17.72 -2.91
CA THR A 37 6.05 -18.99 -3.55
C THR A 37 7.21 -18.84 -4.54
N MET A 38 7.42 -17.63 -5.03
CA MET A 38 8.51 -17.32 -5.97
C MET A 38 9.88 -17.22 -5.29
N VAL A 39 9.91 -17.17 -3.97
CA VAL A 39 11.13 -17.02 -3.16
C VAL A 39 11.25 -18.19 -2.19
N LYS A 40 12.43 -18.79 -2.11
CA LYS A 40 12.67 -19.88 -1.13
C LYS A 40 12.50 -19.36 0.30
N GLY A 41 11.54 -19.92 1.05
CA GLY A 41 11.18 -19.47 2.40
C GLY A 41 10.32 -18.19 2.42
N GLY A 42 9.79 -17.77 1.27
CA GLY A 42 9.05 -16.50 1.15
C GLY A 42 7.79 -16.44 2.01
N PHE A 43 7.03 -17.53 2.11
CA PHE A 43 5.84 -17.55 2.98
C PHE A 43 6.21 -17.28 4.47
N GLU A 44 7.25 -17.96 4.98
CA GLU A 44 7.70 -17.73 6.35
C GLU A 44 8.24 -16.30 6.53
N ALA A 45 8.94 -15.77 5.52
CA ALA A 45 9.42 -14.40 5.53
C ALA A 45 8.28 -13.37 5.57
N ILE A 46 7.14 -13.62 4.91
CA ILE A 46 5.94 -12.77 5.02
C ILE A 46 5.46 -12.74 6.48
N ALA A 47 5.34 -13.91 7.11
CA ALA A 47 4.92 -14.00 8.50
C ALA A 47 5.92 -13.34 9.46
N ASP A 48 7.23 -13.50 9.23
CA ASP A 48 8.30 -12.87 10.02
C ASP A 48 8.23 -11.35 9.94
N GLU A 49 8.04 -10.78 8.74
CA GLU A 49 7.95 -9.33 8.54
C GLU A 49 6.70 -8.75 9.21
N VAL A 50 5.53 -9.37 9.06
CA VAL A 50 4.31 -8.94 9.77
C VAL A 50 4.49 -9.02 11.28
N ALA A 51 5.09 -10.10 11.79
CA ALA A 51 5.33 -10.27 13.21
C ALA A 51 6.33 -9.24 13.77
N ARG A 52 7.35 -8.88 12.99
CA ARG A 52 8.36 -7.87 13.35
C ARG A 52 7.83 -6.45 13.35
N LEU A 53 7.08 -6.08 12.29
CA LEU A 53 6.57 -4.72 12.09
C LEU A 53 5.36 -4.41 12.97
N GLU A 54 4.62 -5.44 13.35
CA GLU A 54 3.41 -5.34 14.17
C GLU A 54 2.38 -4.32 13.66
N PRO A 55 2.01 -4.33 12.37
CA PRO A 55 0.94 -3.47 11.88
C PRO A 55 -0.40 -3.83 12.54
N ASP A 56 -1.29 -2.86 12.66
CA ASP A 56 -2.65 -3.10 13.16
C ASP A 56 -3.57 -3.63 12.07
N ILE A 57 -3.30 -3.23 10.82
CA ILE A 57 -4.00 -3.66 9.60
C ILE A 57 -2.96 -4.03 8.56
N VAL A 58 -3.14 -5.16 7.88
CA VAL A 58 -2.32 -5.63 6.77
C VAL A 58 -3.19 -5.80 5.53
N LEU A 59 -2.72 -5.29 4.41
CA LEU A 59 -3.36 -5.36 3.10
C LEU A 59 -2.42 -6.13 2.17
N PHE A 60 -2.80 -7.35 1.82
CA PHE A 60 -2.01 -8.20 0.93
C PHE A 60 -2.60 -8.26 -0.46
N SER A 61 -1.74 -8.19 -1.47
CA SER A 61 -2.01 -8.48 -2.88
C SER A 61 -1.31 -9.77 -3.30
N GLU A 62 -1.81 -10.43 -4.33
CA GLU A 62 -1.34 -11.70 -4.88
C GLU A 62 -1.54 -12.91 -3.95
N VAL A 63 -2.70 -13.00 -3.35
CA VAL A 63 -3.16 -14.18 -2.62
C VAL A 63 -3.86 -15.13 -3.58
N ARG A 64 -3.26 -16.28 -3.86
CA ARG A 64 -3.70 -17.22 -4.93
C ARG A 64 -4.45 -18.45 -4.42
N ASN A 65 -4.38 -18.75 -3.12
CA ASN A 65 -4.96 -19.96 -2.52
C ASN A 65 -4.54 -21.25 -3.24
N TYR A 66 -3.26 -21.40 -3.57
CA TYR A 66 -2.72 -22.50 -4.35
C TYR A 66 -3.05 -23.87 -3.76
N HIS A 67 -3.33 -24.83 -4.65
CA HIS A 67 -3.62 -26.22 -4.32
C HIS A 67 -4.81 -26.41 -3.37
N GLY A 68 -5.78 -25.48 -3.41
CA GLY A 68 -6.95 -25.49 -2.53
C GLY A 68 -6.63 -25.19 -1.05
N LYS A 69 -5.41 -24.75 -0.75
CA LYS A 69 -5.02 -24.32 0.60
C LYS A 69 -5.33 -22.85 0.79
N GLN A 70 -6.14 -22.56 1.79
CA GLN A 70 -6.50 -21.18 2.11
C GLN A 70 -5.31 -20.48 2.75
N PHE A 71 -4.87 -19.39 2.13
CA PHE A 71 -3.77 -18.55 2.62
C PHE A 71 -4.07 -17.99 4.02
N ILE A 72 -5.30 -17.53 4.26
CA ILE A 72 -5.71 -16.96 5.55
C ILE A 72 -5.43 -17.92 6.70
N SER A 73 -5.86 -19.18 6.60
CA SER A 73 -5.66 -20.15 7.68
C SER A 73 -4.18 -20.39 7.97
N ARG A 74 -3.36 -20.43 6.92
CA ARG A 74 -1.92 -20.63 7.03
C ARG A 74 -1.20 -19.44 7.66
N ILE A 75 -1.51 -18.23 7.19
CA ILE A 75 -0.84 -17.03 7.69
C ILE A 75 -1.25 -16.69 9.13
N LEU A 76 -2.52 -16.89 9.49
CA LEU A 76 -2.98 -16.70 10.88
C LEU A 76 -2.30 -17.67 11.83
N GLN A 77 -2.16 -18.97 11.44
CA GLN A 77 -1.43 -19.95 12.22
C GLN A 77 0.05 -19.56 12.37
N ALA A 78 0.71 -19.20 11.27
CA ALA A 78 2.12 -18.80 11.29
C ALA A 78 2.37 -17.56 12.14
N LEU A 79 1.43 -16.62 12.19
CA LEU A 79 1.50 -15.45 13.06
C LEU A 79 1.26 -15.82 14.53
N GLU A 80 0.32 -16.73 14.81
CA GLU A 80 0.08 -17.23 16.16
C GLU A 80 1.30 -17.98 16.73
N GLU A 81 1.99 -18.78 15.93
CA GLU A 81 3.26 -19.43 16.28
C GLU A 81 4.37 -18.42 16.62
N ARG A 82 4.29 -17.20 16.09
CA ARG A 82 5.16 -16.03 16.41
C ARG A 82 4.63 -15.17 17.57
N GLY A 83 3.57 -15.64 18.26
CA GLY A 83 2.95 -14.92 19.37
C GLY A 83 2.16 -13.68 18.95
N LYS A 84 1.75 -13.60 17.68
CA LYS A 84 0.97 -12.48 17.14
C LYS A 84 -0.44 -12.93 16.78
N LYS A 85 -1.42 -12.24 17.36
CA LYS A 85 -2.83 -12.56 17.11
C LYS A 85 -3.42 -11.60 16.08
N TYR A 86 -3.93 -12.15 14.98
CA TYR A 86 -4.65 -11.41 13.95
C TYR A 86 -5.99 -12.10 13.65
N TYR A 87 -6.86 -11.34 13.01
CA TYR A 87 -8.12 -11.79 12.42
C TYR A 87 -8.04 -11.59 10.91
N GLY A 88 -8.68 -12.44 10.16
CA GLY A 88 -8.80 -12.37 8.71
C GLY A 88 -9.86 -13.33 8.25
N GLU A 89 -10.51 -13.04 7.13
CA GLU A 89 -11.56 -13.86 6.54
C GLU A 89 -11.19 -14.23 5.11
N ASN A 90 -11.61 -15.42 4.67
CA ASN A 90 -11.36 -15.88 3.31
C ASN A 90 -12.09 -15.00 2.30
N SER A 91 -11.44 -14.77 1.18
CA SER A 91 -12.00 -14.12 0.00
C SER A 91 -11.79 -15.00 -1.22
N LYS A 92 -12.63 -14.80 -2.25
CA LYS A 92 -12.41 -15.37 -3.58
C LYS A 92 -11.47 -14.50 -4.43
N LEU A 93 -11.24 -13.26 -3.97
CA LEU A 93 -10.32 -12.33 -4.60
C LEU A 93 -8.87 -12.68 -4.23
N ASP A 94 -7.92 -12.20 -4.99
CA ASP A 94 -6.49 -12.38 -4.73
C ASP A 94 -5.90 -11.33 -3.78
N VAL A 95 -6.76 -10.71 -2.99
CA VAL A 95 -6.43 -9.76 -1.92
C VAL A 95 -6.98 -10.21 -0.58
N VAL A 96 -6.28 -9.84 0.48
CA VAL A 96 -6.62 -10.20 1.86
C VAL A 96 -6.42 -9.00 2.78
N ILE A 97 -7.27 -8.93 3.81
CA ILE A 97 -7.13 -7.99 4.93
C ILE A 97 -6.89 -8.80 6.22
N LEU A 98 -5.78 -8.50 6.92
CA LEU A 98 -5.57 -8.95 8.29
C LEU A 98 -5.70 -7.76 9.24
N SER A 99 -6.19 -8.03 10.45
CA SER A 99 -6.34 -7.00 11.49
C SER A 99 -6.07 -7.56 12.87
N LYS A 100 -5.43 -6.79 13.76
CA LYS A 100 -5.39 -7.09 15.20
C LYS A 100 -6.75 -6.98 15.86
N TYR A 101 -7.70 -6.33 15.21
CA TYR A 101 -9.07 -6.15 15.66
C TYR A 101 -10.01 -7.04 14.87
N LYS A 102 -11.10 -7.46 15.48
CA LYS A 102 -12.09 -8.30 14.81
C LYS A 102 -12.67 -7.56 13.60
N ILE A 103 -12.71 -8.25 12.47
CA ILE A 103 -13.41 -7.79 11.26
C ILE A 103 -14.90 -8.01 11.50
N GLU A 104 -15.72 -6.97 11.37
CA GLU A 104 -17.17 -7.02 11.57
C GLU A 104 -17.90 -7.41 10.29
N GLU A 105 -17.42 -6.88 9.15
CA GLU A 105 -17.96 -7.13 7.81
C GLU A 105 -16.84 -7.19 6.80
N GLN A 106 -16.95 -8.09 5.82
CA GLN A 106 -16.04 -8.18 4.68
C GLN A 106 -16.83 -8.55 3.42
N ALA A 107 -16.57 -7.87 2.32
CA ALA A 107 -17.17 -8.15 1.02
C ALA A 107 -16.29 -7.66 -0.15
N PRO A 108 -16.36 -8.29 -1.33
CA PRO A 108 -15.85 -7.70 -2.57
C PRO A 108 -16.47 -6.32 -2.79
N ASN A 109 -15.65 -5.35 -3.20
CA ASN A 109 -16.14 -3.99 -3.50
C ASN A 109 -16.59 -3.85 -4.97
N CYS A 110 -15.93 -4.55 -5.89
CA CYS A 110 -16.34 -4.63 -7.28
C CYS A 110 -17.19 -5.87 -7.50
N PRO A 111 -18.15 -5.85 -8.44
CA PRO A 111 -18.83 -7.04 -8.88
C PRO A 111 -17.81 -8.07 -9.40
N LEU A 112 -17.92 -9.34 -8.97
CA LEU A 112 -16.99 -10.41 -9.39
C LEU A 112 -17.03 -10.69 -10.90
N GLU A 113 -18.07 -10.21 -11.58
CA GLU A 113 -18.33 -10.40 -13.01
C GLU A 113 -17.63 -9.35 -13.88
N ASP A 114 -17.26 -8.21 -13.31
CA ASP A 114 -16.66 -7.07 -14.05
C ASP A 114 -15.13 -7.15 -14.13
N ASP A 115 -14.50 -7.99 -13.32
CA ASP A 115 -13.03 -8.20 -13.23
C ASP A 115 -12.18 -6.93 -13.41
N ALA A 116 -12.64 -5.84 -12.81
CA ALA A 116 -11.92 -4.54 -12.83
C ALA A 116 -10.66 -4.56 -11.93
N GLY A 117 -10.25 -5.73 -11.50
CA GLY A 117 -9.24 -5.97 -10.49
C GLY A 117 -9.85 -6.32 -9.13
N SER A 118 -9.05 -6.93 -8.28
CA SER A 118 -9.49 -7.35 -6.95
C SER A 118 -9.51 -6.18 -5.98
N VAL A 119 -10.68 -5.84 -5.46
CA VAL A 119 -10.82 -4.90 -4.34
C VAL A 119 -11.71 -5.49 -3.27
N LEU A 120 -11.14 -5.70 -2.08
CA LEU A 120 -11.82 -6.23 -0.90
C LEU A 120 -12.08 -5.10 0.09
N LYS A 121 -13.31 -4.97 0.56
CA LYS A 121 -13.72 -4.05 1.62
C LYS A 121 -13.84 -4.79 2.94
N ALA A 122 -13.39 -4.17 4.04
CA ALA A 122 -13.68 -4.61 5.39
C ALA A 122 -14.09 -3.44 6.29
N ARG A 123 -14.97 -3.71 7.25
CA ARG A 123 -15.28 -2.80 8.36
C ARG A 123 -14.68 -3.36 9.64
N ILE A 124 -13.89 -2.54 10.32
CA ILE A 124 -13.15 -2.92 11.52
C ILE A 124 -13.47 -1.91 12.62
N ARG A 125 -13.82 -2.41 13.82
CA ARG A 125 -14.10 -1.54 14.97
C ARG A 125 -12.83 -1.33 15.80
N ILE A 126 -12.32 -0.11 15.78
CA ILE A 126 -11.09 0.25 16.49
C ILE A 126 -11.40 1.36 17.50
N ASN A 127 -11.24 1.06 18.79
CA ASN A 127 -11.50 2.02 19.89
C ASN A 127 -12.87 2.71 19.79
N GLY A 128 -13.90 1.92 19.44
CA GLY A 128 -15.28 2.40 19.32
C GLY A 128 -15.57 3.18 18.03
N ARG A 129 -14.66 3.20 17.06
CA ARG A 129 -14.82 3.84 15.75
C ARG A 129 -14.83 2.81 14.64
N ASP A 130 -15.65 3.06 13.65
CA ASP A 130 -15.66 2.27 12.43
C ASP A 130 -14.55 2.77 11.48
N VAL A 131 -13.66 1.85 11.12
CA VAL A 131 -12.62 2.02 10.12
C VAL A 131 -12.98 1.14 8.95
N VAL A 132 -13.23 1.75 7.81
CA VAL A 132 -13.49 1.06 6.54
C VAL A 132 -12.18 1.01 5.76
N VAL A 133 -11.81 -0.19 5.36
CA VAL A 133 -10.54 -0.47 4.72
C VAL A 133 -10.78 -1.18 3.41
N TYR A 134 -10.11 -0.71 2.35
CA TYR A 134 -10.09 -1.36 1.05
C TYR A 134 -8.68 -1.89 0.79
N SER A 135 -8.58 -3.17 0.41
CA SER A 135 -7.35 -3.81 -0.09
C SER A 135 -7.51 -4.06 -1.58
N ALA A 136 -6.58 -3.52 -2.37
CA ALA A 136 -6.66 -3.56 -3.83
C ALA A 136 -5.49 -4.31 -4.45
N HIS A 137 -5.77 -5.06 -5.53
CA HIS A 137 -4.82 -5.50 -6.52
C HIS A 137 -5.45 -5.24 -7.88
N LEU A 138 -5.10 -4.12 -8.50
CA LEU A 138 -5.74 -3.69 -9.74
C LEU A 138 -5.17 -4.44 -10.95
N ASP A 139 -5.89 -4.36 -12.07
CA ASP A 139 -5.54 -5.04 -13.31
C ASP A 139 -4.09 -4.75 -13.74
N TYR A 140 -3.27 -5.80 -13.88
CA TYR A 140 -1.87 -5.69 -14.31
C TYR A 140 -1.69 -5.52 -15.81
N THR A 141 -2.76 -5.76 -16.59
CA THR A 141 -2.70 -5.65 -18.04
C THR A 141 -2.63 -4.18 -18.50
N HIS A 142 -2.28 -3.97 -19.77
CA HIS A 142 -2.15 -2.61 -20.31
C HIS A 142 -1.27 -1.68 -19.44
N TYR A 143 -0.09 -2.19 -19.02
CA TYR A 143 0.85 -1.47 -18.16
C TYR A 143 1.57 -0.35 -18.93
N ALA A 144 0.83 0.73 -19.20
CA ALA A 144 1.19 1.77 -20.17
C ALA A 144 2.42 2.61 -19.78
N CYS A 145 2.86 2.60 -18.53
CA CYS A 145 4.08 3.27 -18.10
C CYS A 145 5.36 2.67 -18.74
N TYR A 146 5.26 1.52 -19.39
CA TYR A 146 6.35 0.95 -20.19
C TYR A 146 6.47 1.56 -21.59
N LEU A 147 5.44 2.17 -22.12
CA LEU A 147 5.46 2.78 -23.46
C LEU A 147 6.53 3.85 -23.64
N PRO A 148 6.71 4.82 -22.72
CA PRO A 148 7.81 5.78 -22.79
C PRO A 148 9.19 5.14 -22.67
N ARG A 149 9.28 3.97 -22.03
CA ARG A 149 10.50 3.18 -21.84
C ARG A 149 10.85 2.29 -23.02
N GLY A 150 10.01 2.32 -24.08
CA GLY A 150 10.22 1.53 -25.29
C GLY A 150 9.80 0.06 -25.15
N TYR A 151 8.85 -0.24 -24.26
CA TYR A 151 8.29 -1.58 -24.09
C TYR A 151 6.76 -1.56 -24.18
N SER A 152 6.20 -2.66 -24.67
CA SER A 152 4.74 -2.85 -24.71
C SER A 152 4.24 -3.24 -23.32
N GLY A 153 3.27 -2.50 -22.77
CA GLY A 153 2.58 -2.86 -21.52
C GLY A 153 1.58 -4.02 -21.67
N VAL A 154 1.46 -4.61 -22.86
CA VAL A 154 0.54 -5.75 -23.15
C VAL A 154 1.34 -7.03 -23.40
N THR A 155 2.41 -6.93 -24.20
CA THR A 155 3.19 -8.09 -24.62
C THR A 155 4.55 -8.22 -23.92
N TRP A 156 4.94 -7.19 -23.15
CA TRP A 156 6.21 -7.06 -22.44
C TRP A 156 7.44 -7.06 -23.38
N LYS A 157 7.21 -6.93 -24.69
CA LYS A 157 8.27 -6.92 -25.69
C LYS A 157 8.77 -5.52 -25.93
N LYS A 158 10.05 -5.42 -26.27
CA LYS A 158 10.65 -4.17 -26.71
C LYS A 158 9.97 -3.67 -27.99
N LEU A 159 9.70 -2.38 -28.04
CA LEU A 159 9.14 -1.67 -29.21
C LEU A 159 10.28 -1.16 -30.11
N ASP A 160 9.96 -0.86 -31.35
CA ASP A 160 10.92 -0.25 -32.29
C ASP A 160 11.34 1.16 -31.84
N ALA A 161 10.43 1.88 -31.19
CA ALA A 161 10.68 3.19 -30.58
C ALA A 161 9.76 3.42 -29.37
N PRO A 162 10.20 4.24 -28.38
CA PRO A 162 9.36 4.69 -27.28
C PRO A 162 8.13 5.48 -27.78
N VAL A 163 7.00 5.33 -27.09
CA VAL A 163 5.80 6.16 -27.29
C VAL A 163 5.86 7.31 -26.30
N LEU A 164 5.96 8.55 -26.80
CA LEU A 164 6.16 9.74 -25.96
C LEU A 164 4.93 10.68 -25.93
N ASP A 165 3.90 10.36 -26.70
CA ASP A 165 2.64 11.11 -26.69
C ASP A 165 1.82 10.73 -25.45
N ALA A 166 1.68 11.66 -24.52
CA ALA A 166 0.93 11.45 -23.28
C ALA A 166 -0.51 11.01 -23.51
N VAL A 167 -1.17 11.55 -24.54
CA VAL A 167 -2.56 11.18 -24.87
C VAL A 167 -2.65 9.71 -25.33
N ALA A 168 -1.69 9.26 -26.13
CA ALA A 168 -1.62 7.86 -26.54
C ALA A 168 -1.33 6.93 -25.37
N ILE A 169 -0.47 7.35 -24.41
CA ILE A 169 -0.15 6.60 -23.20
C ILE A 169 -1.39 6.49 -22.31
N GLU A 170 -2.06 7.61 -22.00
CA GLU A 170 -3.29 7.64 -21.21
C GLU A 170 -4.39 6.76 -21.84
N LYS A 171 -4.57 6.85 -23.15
CA LYS A 171 -5.51 6.00 -23.85
C LYS A 171 -5.18 4.51 -23.71
N ALA A 172 -3.90 4.13 -23.84
CA ALA A 172 -3.48 2.74 -23.67
C ALA A 172 -3.63 2.26 -22.22
N ASN A 173 -3.46 3.17 -21.25
CA ASN A 173 -3.70 2.89 -19.83
C ASN A 173 -5.17 2.56 -19.54
N ASN A 174 -6.09 3.29 -20.17
CA ASN A 174 -7.53 3.17 -19.99
C ASN A 174 -8.16 2.00 -20.77
N GLU A 175 -7.35 1.18 -21.45
CA GLU A 175 -7.78 -0.14 -21.93
C GLU A 175 -7.80 -1.21 -20.81
N SER A 176 -7.22 -0.91 -19.63
CA SER A 176 -7.36 -1.72 -18.43
C SER A 176 -8.63 -1.34 -17.69
N MET A 177 -9.00 -2.12 -16.67
CA MET A 177 -10.18 -1.88 -15.83
C MET A 177 -9.84 -1.23 -14.48
N ARG A 178 -8.66 -0.60 -14.37
CA ARG A 178 -8.18 -0.02 -13.08
C ARG A 178 -9.00 1.16 -12.61
N ASP A 179 -9.35 2.07 -13.53
CA ASP A 179 -10.13 3.26 -13.24
C ASP A 179 -11.58 2.93 -12.88
N GLU A 180 -12.21 1.91 -13.47
CA GLU A 180 -13.51 1.38 -13.06
C GLU A 180 -13.46 0.84 -11.63
N ALA A 181 -12.42 0.07 -11.28
CA ALA A 181 -12.26 -0.43 -9.92
C ALA A 181 -12.15 0.71 -8.90
N ILE A 182 -11.38 1.75 -9.21
CA ILE A 182 -11.26 2.94 -8.37
C ILE A 182 -12.56 3.74 -8.30
N CYS A 183 -13.32 3.83 -9.40
CA CYS A 183 -14.65 4.44 -9.39
C CYS A 183 -15.59 3.70 -8.42
N HIS A 184 -15.60 2.38 -8.42
CA HIS A 184 -16.37 1.57 -7.44
C HIS A 184 -15.95 1.86 -5.99
N VAL A 185 -14.65 1.96 -5.72
CA VAL A 185 -14.15 2.33 -4.37
C VAL A 185 -14.65 3.72 -3.98
N ILE A 186 -14.57 4.71 -4.87
CA ILE A 186 -15.00 6.08 -4.61
C ILE A 186 -16.51 6.14 -4.34
N GLU A 187 -17.30 5.43 -5.12
CA GLU A 187 -18.77 5.39 -4.95
C GLU A 187 -19.16 4.75 -3.62
N ASP A 188 -18.48 3.66 -3.23
CA ASP A 188 -18.73 2.99 -1.96
C ASP A 188 -18.26 3.84 -0.77
N ALA A 189 -17.08 4.44 -0.86
CA ALA A 189 -16.52 5.32 0.16
C ALA A 189 -17.43 6.54 0.47
N ARG A 190 -18.14 7.05 -0.54
CA ARG A 190 -19.14 8.12 -0.34
C ARG A 190 -20.32 7.69 0.57
N LYS A 191 -20.66 6.40 0.58
CA LYS A 191 -21.72 5.83 1.44
C LYS A 191 -21.24 5.66 2.88
N GLU A 192 -19.92 5.56 3.08
CA GLU A 192 -19.25 5.41 4.37
C GLU A 192 -18.97 6.74 5.11
N LYS A 193 -19.72 7.77 4.77
CA LYS A 193 -19.53 9.12 5.31
C LYS A 193 -19.63 9.13 6.84
N GLY A 194 -18.57 9.63 7.49
CA GLY A 194 -18.46 9.70 8.96
C GLY A 194 -17.58 8.59 9.56
N ASN A 195 -17.24 7.57 8.77
CA ASN A 195 -16.27 6.55 9.11
C ASN A 195 -14.85 6.98 8.71
N ILE A 196 -13.84 6.37 9.30
CA ILE A 196 -12.46 6.50 8.86
C ILE A 196 -12.29 5.59 7.63
N ILE A 197 -11.72 6.12 6.55
CA ILE A 197 -11.59 5.40 5.29
C ILE A 197 -10.12 5.33 4.91
N LEU A 198 -9.65 4.09 4.67
CA LEU A 198 -8.31 3.75 4.20
C LEU A 198 -8.42 2.88 2.94
N LEU A 199 -7.52 3.08 2.01
CA LEU A 199 -7.35 2.25 0.82
C LEU A 199 -5.87 1.97 0.66
N GLY A 200 -5.50 0.73 0.43
CA GLY A 200 -4.13 0.38 0.04
C GLY A 200 -4.12 -0.80 -0.89
N GLY A 201 -3.04 -0.94 -1.65
CA GLY A 201 -2.89 -2.03 -2.59
C GLY A 201 -1.81 -1.79 -3.62
N ASP A 202 -1.59 -2.80 -4.44
CA ASP A 202 -0.87 -2.69 -5.69
C ASP A 202 -1.84 -2.23 -6.78
N PHE A 203 -1.59 -1.06 -7.32
CA PHE A 203 -2.46 -0.46 -8.33
C PHE A 203 -2.08 -0.84 -9.75
N ASN A 204 -0.91 -1.44 -9.94
CA ASN A 204 -0.36 -1.70 -11.28
C ASN A 204 -0.41 -0.45 -12.20
N GLU A 205 -0.34 0.71 -11.59
CA GLU A 205 -0.35 2.02 -12.24
C GLU A 205 0.42 3.01 -11.36
N PRO A 206 1.33 3.83 -11.93
CA PRO A 206 2.00 4.90 -11.17
C PRO A 206 1.03 5.99 -10.74
N SER A 207 1.54 6.98 -10.01
CA SER A 207 0.76 8.17 -9.62
C SER A 207 1.09 9.37 -10.50
N HIS A 208 0.07 10.17 -10.86
CA HIS A 208 0.26 11.46 -11.50
C HIS A 208 1.10 12.43 -10.63
N LEU A 209 1.21 12.16 -9.32
CA LEU A 209 2.07 12.92 -8.41
C LEU A 209 3.55 12.59 -8.56
N ASP A 210 3.87 11.52 -9.28
CA ASP A 210 5.23 11.03 -9.53
C ASP A 210 5.69 11.31 -10.97
N TRP A 211 4.78 11.33 -11.93
CA TRP A 211 5.04 11.62 -13.35
C TRP A 211 4.74 13.08 -13.70
N LYS A 212 5.58 13.99 -13.20
CA LYS A 212 5.41 15.44 -13.25
C LYS A 212 6.50 16.11 -14.11
N GLU A 213 6.34 17.39 -14.32
CA GLU A 213 7.31 18.21 -15.05
C GLU A 213 8.74 18.12 -14.51
N ASN A 214 8.91 18.01 -13.19
CA ASN A 214 10.22 17.90 -12.55
C ASN A 214 10.81 16.47 -12.56
N THR A 215 10.05 15.46 -12.97
CA THR A 215 10.49 14.05 -13.09
C THR A 215 10.51 13.55 -14.54
N LYS A 216 10.00 14.32 -15.50
CA LYS A 216 9.82 13.87 -16.89
C LYS A 216 11.07 13.37 -17.59
N ASN A 217 12.27 13.81 -17.15
CA ASN A 217 13.55 13.39 -17.71
C ASN A 217 14.33 12.44 -16.77
N LEU A 218 13.67 11.90 -15.75
CA LEU A 218 14.22 10.91 -14.84
C LEU A 218 13.59 9.54 -15.11
N TRP A 219 14.26 8.46 -14.71
CA TRP A 219 13.74 7.08 -14.67
C TRP A 219 13.08 6.63 -15.98
N ASP A 220 13.72 7.03 -17.09
CA ASP A 220 13.24 6.75 -18.46
C ASP A 220 11.78 7.17 -18.73
N HIS A 221 11.30 8.24 -18.08
CA HIS A 221 10.05 8.89 -18.46
C HIS A 221 10.16 9.60 -19.83
N ASN A 222 11.38 9.82 -20.32
CA ASN A 222 11.71 10.31 -21.67
C ASN A 222 10.92 11.57 -22.10
N GLY A 223 10.78 12.53 -21.18
CA GLY A 223 10.11 13.80 -21.42
C GLY A 223 8.59 13.77 -21.23
N THR A 224 8.01 12.62 -20.88
CA THR A 224 6.55 12.51 -20.71
C THR A 224 6.08 12.97 -19.33
N VAL A 225 4.92 13.60 -19.31
CA VAL A 225 4.12 13.91 -18.11
C VAL A 225 2.77 13.27 -18.31
N VAL A 226 2.42 12.32 -17.46
CA VAL A 226 1.19 11.52 -17.60
C VAL A 226 0.28 11.70 -16.39
N ARG A 227 -1.00 11.87 -16.62
CA ARG A 227 -2.02 12.02 -15.59
C ARG A 227 -2.70 10.68 -15.32
N TRP A 228 -1.99 9.78 -14.66
CA TRP A 228 -2.46 8.43 -14.33
C TRP A 228 -3.80 8.47 -13.60
N ASP A 229 -4.82 7.82 -14.20
CA ASP A 229 -6.23 8.05 -13.88
C ASP A 229 -6.61 7.60 -12.47
N CYS A 230 -6.13 6.46 -11.98
CA CYS A 230 -6.47 6.01 -10.62
C CYS A 230 -6.13 7.06 -9.57
N SER A 231 -4.93 7.60 -9.64
CA SER A 231 -4.47 8.60 -8.68
C SER A 231 -5.16 9.96 -8.85
N VAL A 232 -5.51 10.35 -10.07
CA VAL A 232 -6.28 11.57 -10.36
C VAL A 232 -7.72 11.45 -9.86
N LEU A 233 -8.38 10.32 -10.09
CA LEU A 233 -9.75 10.04 -9.61
C LEU A 233 -9.81 10.09 -8.08
N LEU A 234 -8.85 9.44 -7.40
CA LEU A 234 -8.76 9.45 -5.95
C LEU A 234 -8.53 10.85 -5.39
N GLU A 235 -7.62 11.63 -5.97
CA GLU A 235 -7.39 13.02 -5.54
C GLU A 235 -8.64 13.87 -5.70
N ASN A 236 -9.32 13.78 -6.84
CA ASN A 236 -10.56 14.49 -7.13
C ASN A 236 -11.70 14.08 -6.17
N ALA A 237 -11.71 12.83 -5.72
CA ALA A 237 -12.66 12.34 -4.71
C ALA A 237 -12.31 12.76 -3.27
N GLY A 238 -11.14 13.38 -3.06
CA GLY A 238 -10.68 13.89 -1.77
C GLY A 238 -9.76 12.95 -1.00
N PHE A 239 -9.42 11.78 -1.53
CA PHE A 239 -8.39 10.91 -0.96
C PHE A 239 -7.02 11.60 -1.00
N LYS A 240 -6.18 11.26 -0.04
CA LYS A 240 -4.79 11.71 0.04
C LYS A 240 -3.86 10.52 0.01
N ASP A 241 -2.88 10.56 -0.88
CA ASP A 241 -1.75 9.65 -0.88
C ASP A 241 -0.90 9.88 0.37
N ALA A 242 -0.76 8.87 1.21
CA ALA A 242 -0.05 8.99 2.48
C ALA A 242 1.44 9.32 2.23
N TYR A 243 2.08 8.66 1.25
CA TYR A 243 3.49 8.88 0.95
C TYR A 243 3.72 10.32 0.44
N ARG A 244 2.96 10.80 -0.54
CA ARG A 244 3.08 12.15 -1.08
C ARG A 244 2.60 13.24 -0.11
N THR A 245 1.70 12.92 0.81
CA THR A 245 1.36 13.83 1.93
C THR A 245 2.56 14.06 2.85
N LYS A 246 3.36 13.03 3.12
CA LYS A 246 4.55 13.12 3.96
C LYS A 246 5.75 13.66 3.17
N TYR A 247 5.96 13.19 1.95
CA TYR A 247 7.09 13.49 1.08
C TYR A 247 6.61 14.05 -0.27
N PRO A 248 6.30 15.37 -0.35
CA PRO A 248 5.65 15.94 -1.53
C PRO A 248 6.56 16.06 -2.76
N ASN A 249 7.86 15.93 -2.62
CA ASN A 249 8.82 16.05 -3.72
C ASN A 249 9.26 14.67 -4.23
N PRO A 250 8.78 14.21 -5.42
CA PRO A 250 9.12 12.91 -5.98
C PRO A 250 10.59 12.79 -6.39
N VAL A 251 11.30 13.88 -6.66
CA VAL A 251 12.72 13.84 -7.02
C VAL A 251 13.59 13.44 -5.83
N THR A 252 13.28 13.94 -4.65
CA THR A 252 14.07 13.65 -3.44
C THR A 252 13.59 12.39 -2.71
N HIS A 253 12.32 12.08 -2.84
CA HIS A 253 11.69 10.91 -2.24
C HIS A 253 10.87 10.18 -3.31
N PRO A 254 11.50 9.45 -4.24
CA PRO A 254 10.77 8.73 -5.28
C PRO A 254 9.79 7.70 -4.69
N GLY A 255 10.20 6.99 -3.65
CA GLY A 255 9.37 6.02 -2.96
C GLY A 255 9.08 4.77 -3.79
N PHE A 256 9.98 4.40 -4.69
CA PHE A 256 9.79 3.26 -5.59
C PHE A 256 9.45 1.99 -4.83
N THR A 257 8.41 1.32 -5.31
CA THR A 257 7.99 0.04 -4.76
C THR A 257 8.25 -1.13 -5.70
N PHE A 258 8.36 -0.87 -7.00
CA PHE A 258 8.62 -1.89 -8.03
C PHE A 258 9.66 -1.38 -9.06
N PRO A 259 10.55 -2.27 -9.56
CA PRO A 259 10.87 -3.58 -9.00
C PRO A 259 11.84 -3.50 -7.81
N SER A 260 11.57 -4.27 -6.78
CA SER A 260 12.46 -4.40 -5.63
C SER A 260 13.63 -5.33 -5.93
N ASP A 261 14.79 -5.08 -5.34
CA ASP A 261 15.80 -6.12 -5.27
C ASP A 261 15.33 -7.29 -4.41
N ASN A 262 15.75 -8.50 -4.79
CA ASN A 262 15.58 -9.71 -4.02
C ASN A 262 16.79 -10.62 -4.27
N GLU A 263 17.67 -10.72 -3.28
CA GLU A 263 18.91 -11.49 -3.40
C GLU A 263 18.68 -13.00 -3.56
N GLY A 264 17.51 -13.49 -3.14
CA GLY A 264 17.09 -14.89 -3.28
C GLY A 264 16.63 -15.28 -4.69
N VAL A 265 16.57 -14.31 -5.62
CA VAL A 265 16.02 -14.50 -6.96
C VAL A 265 17.01 -13.98 -8.02
N PRO A 266 17.21 -14.71 -9.15
CA PRO A 266 17.97 -14.19 -10.29
C PRO A 266 17.37 -12.86 -10.79
N VAL A 267 18.23 -11.87 -11.08
CA VAL A 267 17.81 -10.53 -11.51
C VAL A 267 16.90 -10.54 -12.75
N GLN A 268 17.07 -11.51 -13.64
CA GLN A 268 16.25 -11.70 -14.85
C GLN A 268 14.78 -12.03 -14.54
N LYS A 269 14.46 -12.43 -13.31
CA LYS A 269 13.09 -12.65 -12.85
C LYS A 269 12.49 -11.43 -12.15
N LEU A 270 13.29 -10.40 -11.92
CA LEU A 270 12.91 -9.18 -11.24
C LEU A 270 12.75 -7.99 -12.22
N SER A 271 12.89 -8.22 -13.52
CA SER A 271 12.84 -7.18 -14.54
C SER A 271 11.96 -7.62 -15.70
N TRP A 272 11.02 -6.77 -16.10
CA TRP A 272 10.14 -6.98 -17.25
C TRP A 272 10.51 -6.09 -18.44
N ALA A 273 11.23 -5.00 -18.18
CA ALA A 273 11.81 -4.11 -19.19
C ALA A 273 13.34 -4.05 -19.04
N PRO A 274 14.08 -5.12 -19.41
CA PRO A 274 15.47 -5.36 -19.00
C PRO A 274 16.50 -4.29 -19.43
N ASP A 275 16.18 -3.47 -20.43
CA ASP A 275 17.07 -2.38 -20.89
C ASP A 275 16.65 -1.01 -20.34
N ALA A 276 15.54 -0.93 -19.56
CA ALA A 276 14.98 0.32 -19.05
C ALA A 276 15.21 0.52 -17.56
N ASP A 277 15.11 1.76 -17.12
CA ASP A 277 14.81 2.08 -15.72
C ASP A 277 13.29 2.01 -15.53
N GLU A 278 12.82 0.85 -15.06
CA GLU A 278 11.40 0.55 -14.94
C GLU A 278 10.83 0.86 -13.55
N ARG A 279 11.64 1.53 -12.70
CA ARG A 279 11.20 1.83 -11.33
C ARG A 279 10.00 2.74 -11.32
N ASP A 280 8.98 2.31 -10.58
CA ASP A 280 7.79 3.11 -10.27
C ASP A 280 7.32 2.85 -8.83
N ARG A 281 6.54 3.77 -8.33
CA ARG A 281 5.74 3.58 -7.12
C ARG A 281 4.33 3.19 -7.56
N ILE A 282 3.96 1.93 -7.36
CA ILE A 282 2.67 1.35 -7.75
C ILE A 282 1.91 0.76 -6.56
N ASP A 283 2.56 0.68 -5.40
CA ASP A 283 1.96 0.26 -4.14
C ASP A 283 1.66 1.47 -3.27
N PHE A 284 0.45 1.58 -2.79
CA PHE A 284 -0.05 2.79 -2.14
C PHE A 284 -0.80 2.52 -0.84
N ILE A 285 -0.80 3.55 0.02
CA ILE A 285 -1.79 3.74 1.08
C ILE A 285 -2.39 5.12 0.89
N TYR A 286 -3.70 5.16 0.63
CA TYR A 286 -4.52 6.36 0.59
C TYR A 286 -5.41 6.45 1.82
N PHE A 287 -5.79 7.66 2.20
CA PHE A 287 -6.75 7.90 3.28
C PHE A 287 -7.67 9.07 2.96
N MET A 288 -8.90 9.02 3.47
CA MET A 288 -9.77 10.19 3.49
C MET A 288 -9.42 11.07 4.69
N PRO A 289 -9.17 12.37 4.50
CA PRO A 289 -8.93 13.30 5.60
C PRO A 289 -10.10 13.31 6.59
N ASP A 290 -9.80 13.06 7.86
CA ASP A 290 -10.76 13.11 8.96
C ASP A 290 -10.12 13.76 10.20
N ARG A 291 -10.93 14.45 11.03
CA ARG A 291 -10.44 15.11 12.26
C ARG A 291 -9.91 14.11 13.29
N LYS A 292 -10.36 12.87 13.22
CA LYS A 292 -9.98 11.77 14.12
C LYS A 292 -8.75 11.02 13.64
N LEU A 293 -8.33 11.21 12.37
CA LEU A 293 -7.21 10.53 11.75
C LEU A 293 -6.13 11.55 11.34
N LYS A 294 -4.92 11.37 11.84
CA LYS A 294 -3.78 12.21 11.46
C LYS A 294 -2.61 11.34 11.04
N LEU A 295 -2.17 11.50 9.80
CA LEU A 295 -0.93 10.87 9.33
C LEU A 295 0.26 11.34 10.17
N LYS A 296 1.05 10.41 10.67
CA LYS A 296 2.26 10.64 11.47
C LYS A 296 3.51 10.37 10.65
N ASP A 297 3.54 9.20 10.04
CA ASP A 297 4.71 8.74 9.32
C ASP A 297 4.36 7.78 8.20
N VAL A 298 5.24 7.69 7.20
CA VAL A 298 5.18 6.69 6.13
C VAL A 298 6.59 6.24 5.81
N SER A 299 6.78 4.95 5.63
CA SER A 299 8.04 4.36 5.22
C SER A 299 7.84 3.34 4.11
N VAL A 300 8.84 3.21 3.26
CA VAL A 300 8.97 2.08 2.35
C VAL A 300 9.56 0.91 3.14
N VAL A 301 8.94 -0.27 3.05
CA VAL A 301 9.41 -1.48 3.72
C VAL A 301 10.00 -2.42 2.66
N GLY A 302 11.23 -2.82 2.85
CA GLY A 302 11.94 -3.68 1.89
C GLY A 302 13.41 -3.31 1.74
N PRO A 303 14.11 -3.97 0.81
CA PRO A 303 15.48 -3.63 0.47
C PRO A 303 15.63 -2.17 0.00
N SER A 304 16.77 -1.54 0.33
CA SER A 304 17.10 -0.20 -0.19
C SER A 304 17.51 -0.20 -1.66
N LYS A 305 17.69 -1.39 -2.25
CA LYS A 305 18.05 -1.57 -3.65
C LYS A 305 16.80 -1.79 -4.51
N SER A 306 16.94 -1.45 -5.78
CA SER A 306 15.97 -1.74 -6.85
C SER A 306 16.67 -2.37 -8.04
N ILE A 307 15.92 -2.76 -9.06
CA ILE A 307 16.45 -3.26 -10.32
C ILE A 307 16.36 -2.15 -11.38
N VAL A 308 17.47 -1.86 -12.02
CA VAL A 308 17.58 -0.88 -13.12
C VAL A 308 18.38 -1.52 -14.24
N ARG A 309 17.84 -1.63 -15.43
CA ARG A 309 18.49 -2.25 -16.59
C ARG A 309 19.10 -3.62 -16.28
N SER A 310 18.32 -4.45 -15.59
CA SER A 310 18.73 -5.79 -15.12
C SER A 310 19.94 -5.79 -14.17
N GLU A 311 20.22 -4.68 -13.51
CA GLU A 311 21.27 -4.57 -12.49
C GLU A 311 20.66 -4.17 -11.13
N ARG A 312 21.29 -4.68 -10.05
CA ARG A 312 20.94 -4.28 -8.69
C ARG A 312 21.56 -2.93 -8.37
N VAL A 313 20.73 -1.93 -8.06
CA VAL A 313 21.18 -0.55 -7.87
C VAL A 313 20.70 -0.04 -6.50
N GLU A 314 21.59 0.59 -5.73
CA GLU A 314 21.21 1.31 -4.52
C GLU A 314 20.34 2.53 -4.86
N GLU A 315 19.25 2.73 -4.11
CA GLU A 315 18.45 3.93 -4.26
C GLU A 315 19.21 5.17 -3.76
N SER A 316 19.23 6.20 -4.58
CA SER A 316 19.90 7.47 -4.28
C SER A 316 19.00 8.51 -3.66
N GLY A 317 17.69 8.21 -3.50
CA GLY A 317 16.70 9.07 -2.87
C GLY A 317 16.92 9.24 -1.36
N LYS A 318 16.09 10.08 -0.76
CA LYS A 318 16.06 10.31 0.69
C LYS A 318 14.91 9.53 1.35
N ASP A 319 14.45 8.48 0.70
CA ASP A 319 13.35 7.66 1.19
C ASP A 319 13.68 7.02 2.53
N SER A 320 12.68 6.94 3.40
CA SER A 320 12.81 6.22 4.67
C SER A 320 12.53 4.75 4.45
N PHE A 321 13.57 3.92 4.54
CA PHE A 321 13.45 2.47 4.42
C PHE A 321 13.39 1.77 5.77
N ILE A 322 12.48 0.81 5.90
CA ILE A 322 12.51 -0.21 6.95
C ILE A 322 13.01 -1.50 6.29
N THR A 323 14.32 -1.72 6.38
CA THR A 323 14.96 -2.87 5.73
C THR A 323 14.62 -4.18 6.44
N PRO A 324 14.44 -5.30 5.69
CA PRO A 324 14.22 -6.61 6.26
C PRO A 324 15.44 -7.10 7.05
N LEU A 325 15.21 -7.95 8.03
CA LEU A 325 16.29 -8.60 8.79
C LEU A 325 16.67 -9.97 8.22
N GLY A 326 15.90 -10.49 7.30
CA GLY A 326 16.07 -11.81 6.69
C GLY A 326 15.71 -11.82 5.21
N VAL A 327 15.18 -12.94 4.76
CA VAL A 327 14.71 -13.10 3.37
C VAL A 327 13.62 -12.06 3.07
N TRP A 328 13.75 -11.36 1.93
CA TRP A 328 12.67 -10.53 1.42
C TRP A 328 11.76 -11.41 0.54
N PRO A 329 10.43 -11.46 0.77
CA PRO A 329 9.59 -12.47 0.17
C PRO A 329 9.03 -12.15 -1.22
N THR A 330 9.30 -10.97 -1.77
CA THR A 330 8.60 -10.45 -2.96
C THR A 330 9.53 -9.64 -3.87
N ASP A 331 9.08 -9.34 -5.07
CA ASP A 331 9.68 -8.43 -6.04
C ASP A 331 9.15 -6.99 -5.92
N HIS A 332 8.24 -6.73 -4.98
CA HIS A 332 7.80 -5.40 -4.59
C HIS A 332 8.46 -4.96 -3.28
N LYS A 333 8.50 -3.66 -3.02
CA LYS A 333 8.64 -3.11 -1.67
C LYS A 333 7.25 -2.79 -1.13
N ALA A 334 7.06 -2.98 0.15
CA ALA A 334 5.82 -2.67 0.83
C ALA A 334 5.79 -1.21 1.31
N VAL A 335 4.62 -0.73 1.69
CA VAL A 335 4.41 0.60 2.27
C VAL A 335 3.79 0.47 3.65
N MET A 336 4.36 1.16 4.63
CA MET A 336 3.79 1.23 5.97
C MET A 336 3.47 2.67 6.34
N ALA A 337 2.20 2.94 6.66
CA ALA A 337 1.74 4.22 7.16
C ALA A 337 1.34 4.14 8.64
N THR A 338 1.75 5.14 9.42
CA THR A 338 1.38 5.28 10.84
C THR A 338 0.50 6.50 11.01
N PHE A 339 -0.67 6.29 11.56
CA PHE A 339 -1.62 7.35 11.89
C PHE A 339 -1.78 7.50 13.40
N SER A 340 -2.16 8.69 13.84
CA SER A 340 -2.73 8.90 15.18
C SER A 340 -4.25 8.89 15.06
N LEU A 341 -4.90 8.02 15.82
CA LEU A 341 -6.34 7.89 15.94
C LEU A 341 -6.78 8.58 17.23
N LYS A 342 -7.58 9.67 17.11
CA LYS A 342 -8.06 10.49 18.23
C LYS A 342 -9.42 10.02 18.74
#